data_47b15c6412e7f6989607889a3940a5cb
#
_entry.id   47b15c6412e7f6989607889a3940a5cb
#
_cell.length_a   1.000
_cell.length_b   1.000
_cell.length_c   1.000
_cell.angle_alpha   90.00
_cell.angle_beta   90.00
_cell.angle_gamma   90.00
#
_symmetry.space_group_name_H-M   'P 1'
#
loop_
_entity.id
_entity.type
_entity.pdbx_description
1 polymer ?
#
loop_
_entity_poly.entity_id
_entity_poly.type
_entity_poly.pdbx_seq_one_letter_code
_entity_poly.pdbx_strand_id
1 'polypeptide(L)'
;MATSTSPRANPANANAAQANPAQARAGVGSLTVEQVMEALAGVHDPEIRRPITELGMVKNVEVGGDGTVRVEVWLTVSGCPLRDTITRDVQGAVGRLPGVASVLVELDVMSDEQRRGLQSKLRGGKPEREIPFANPASLTKVYAVASGKGGVGKSSVTVNLAAALAAKGRKVGLLDADIYGHSVPRMLGVTGRPTQVEQMIMPPVAHGVKTISSGMLKKGNEPLPLRGPILHRLLQQFLADVYWGDLDVLLLDLPPGTGDVAISAGHLIPGAELIVITTPQLASAEVAERAGSLANQLHQRVVGVIENMAYLSCPHCDGRVEVFGKGGGQAVAQALSRLTGSDVPLLGEVPIDLRLREAADEGTPLVLAEPDSPAASELTRIAHAIAGKPRSLAGRQLGLTPA
;
A
#
# COMPACT_ATOMS: atom_id res chain seq x y z
N MET A 1 30.79 -41.96 58.62
CA MET A 1 29.77 -42.44 59.54
C MET A 1 28.57 -42.68 58.64
N ALA A 2 28.31 -43.89 58.20
CA ALA A 2 27.45 -44.91 58.78
C ALA A 2 25.99 -44.48 58.71
N THR A 3 25.02 -45.13 58.12
CA THR A 3 24.70 -46.55 57.86
C THR A 3 23.41 -46.55 57.00
N SER A 4 23.30 -47.24 55.86
CA SER A 4 22.74 -48.57 55.73
C SER A 4 21.35 -48.78 56.37
N THR A 5 20.36 -49.04 55.51
CA THR A 5 19.60 -50.29 55.55
C THR A 5 18.49 -50.38 54.50
N SER A 6 18.61 -51.39 53.68
CA SER A 6 17.47 -52.05 52.99
C SER A 6 16.95 -53.14 53.90
N PRO A 7 15.69 -53.55 53.89
CA PRO A 7 15.45 -54.89 53.38
C PRO A 7 14.07 -55.18 52.71
N ARG A 8 14.17 -56.20 51.88
CA ARG A 8 13.30 -57.37 51.66
C ARG A 8 12.02 -57.28 50.82
N ALA A 9 12.13 -58.05 49.79
CA ALA A 9 11.07 -58.61 48.98
C ALA A 9 10.20 -59.63 49.75
N ASN A 10 8.98 -59.77 49.29
CA ASN A 10 8.29 -61.06 49.37
C ASN A 10 7.31 -61.22 48.19
N PRO A 11 7.21 -62.43 47.61
CA PRO A 11 6.57 -62.71 46.34
C PRO A 11 5.17 -63.34 46.49
N ALA A 12 4.59 -63.54 45.34
CA ALA A 12 3.42 -64.42 45.04
C ALA A 12 2.07 -63.73 44.90
N ASN A 13 1.60 -63.56 43.67
CA ASN A 13 0.64 -64.55 43.15
C ASN A 13 0.46 -64.37 41.64
N ALA A 14 0.77 -65.45 40.96
CA ALA A 14 0.46 -65.67 39.57
C ALA A 14 -1.04 -65.94 39.42
N ASN A 15 -1.69 -65.20 38.54
CA ASN A 15 -2.87 -65.73 37.84
C ASN A 15 -2.89 -65.16 36.42
N ALA A 16 -2.47 -66.03 35.51
CA ALA A 16 -2.56 -65.86 34.07
C ALA A 16 -4.05 -65.93 33.69
N ALA A 17 -4.62 -64.81 33.26
CA ALA A 17 -5.81 -64.82 32.43
C ALA A 17 -5.37 -64.43 31.02
N GLN A 18 -5.29 -65.42 30.14
CA GLN A 18 -5.12 -65.27 28.70
C GLN A 18 -6.30 -64.45 28.14
N ALA A 19 -6.10 -63.21 27.86
CA ALA A 19 -7.00 -62.39 27.06
C ALA A 19 -6.71 -62.62 25.56
N ASN A 20 -7.70 -63.13 24.88
CA ASN A 20 -7.79 -63.43 23.48
C ASN A 20 -7.53 -62.20 22.61
N PRO A 21 -6.57 -62.15 21.67
CA PRO A 21 -6.25 -60.97 20.86
C PRO A 21 -7.24 -60.71 19.69
N ALA A 22 -8.44 -61.31 19.71
CA ALA A 22 -9.38 -61.24 18.59
C ALA A 22 -10.62 -60.32 18.84
N GLN A 23 -10.65 -59.52 19.92
CA GLN A 23 -11.81 -58.64 20.21
C GLN A 23 -11.53 -57.14 20.29
N ALA A 24 -10.41 -56.66 19.76
CA ALA A 24 -10.09 -55.23 19.68
C ALA A 24 -10.16 -54.65 18.26
N ARG A 25 -11.08 -55.12 17.42
CA ARG A 25 -11.35 -54.57 16.08
C ARG A 25 -12.87 -54.48 15.88
N ALA A 26 -13.52 -53.66 16.67
CA ALA A 26 -14.89 -53.28 16.39
C ALA A 26 -15.06 -51.79 16.67
N GLY A 27 -15.25 -50.96 15.60
CA GLY A 27 -15.87 -49.66 15.68
C GLY A 27 -14.97 -48.43 15.58
N VAL A 28 -13.90 -48.44 14.76
CA VAL A 28 -13.38 -47.15 14.23
C VAL A 28 -14.00 -46.97 12.85
N GLY A 29 -15.04 -46.14 12.78
CA GLY A 29 -15.58 -45.70 11.49
C GLY A 29 -14.42 -45.19 10.62
N SER A 30 -14.37 -45.61 9.36
CA SER A 30 -13.34 -45.13 8.44
C SER A 30 -13.34 -43.60 8.41
N LEU A 31 -12.18 -42.98 8.72
CA LEU A 31 -12.01 -41.54 8.66
C LEU A 31 -12.44 -41.07 7.26
N THR A 32 -13.31 -40.06 7.21
CA THR A 32 -13.82 -39.54 5.94
C THR A 32 -13.24 -38.15 5.62
N VAL A 33 -13.27 -37.79 4.35
CA VAL A 33 -12.81 -36.47 3.90
C VAL A 33 -13.67 -35.35 4.54
N GLU A 34 -14.97 -35.61 4.75
CA GLU A 34 -15.88 -34.65 5.38
C GLU A 34 -15.46 -34.34 6.83
N GLN A 35 -15.05 -35.33 7.59
CA GLN A 35 -14.57 -35.16 8.97
C GLN A 35 -13.28 -34.35 9.01
N VAL A 36 -12.38 -34.56 8.04
CA VAL A 36 -11.15 -33.76 7.89
C VAL A 36 -11.48 -32.33 7.51
N MET A 37 -12.41 -32.11 6.57
CA MET A 37 -12.86 -30.78 6.18
C MET A 37 -13.54 -30.01 7.33
N GLU A 38 -14.30 -30.70 8.17
CA GLU A 38 -14.91 -30.11 9.38
C GLU A 38 -13.84 -29.70 10.40
N ALA A 39 -12.82 -30.52 10.60
CA ALA A 39 -11.68 -30.15 11.46
C ALA A 39 -10.90 -28.96 10.91
N LEU A 40 -10.71 -28.88 9.57
CA LEU A 40 -10.06 -27.78 8.90
C LEU A 40 -10.87 -26.47 8.95
N ALA A 41 -12.19 -26.52 9.17
CA ALA A 41 -12.99 -25.32 9.39
C ALA A 41 -12.64 -24.59 10.70
N GLY A 42 -11.98 -25.28 11.64
CA GLY A 42 -11.41 -24.67 12.84
C GLY A 42 -10.04 -24.00 12.64
N VAL A 43 -9.39 -24.22 11.50
CA VAL A 43 -8.10 -23.62 11.18
C VAL A 43 -8.30 -22.29 10.48
N HIS A 44 -7.78 -21.22 11.08
CA HIS A 44 -7.92 -19.87 10.58
C HIS A 44 -6.63 -19.39 9.94
N ASP A 45 -6.75 -18.71 8.79
CA ASP A 45 -5.61 -17.98 8.24
C ASP A 45 -5.21 -16.87 9.22
N PRO A 46 -3.94 -16.79 9.63
CA PRO A 46 -3.51 -15.86 10.68
C PRO A 46 -3.57 -14.38 10.26
N GLU A 47 -3.55 -14.08 8.97
CA GLU A 47 -3.65 -12.71 8.45
C GLU A 47 -5.13 -12.29 8.28
N ILE A 48 -5.93 -13.15 7.65
CA ILE A 48 -7.33 -12.87 7.29
C ILE A 48 -8.26 -13.15 8.46
N ARG A 49 -7.86 -14.04 9.42
CA ARG A 49 -8.62 -14.48 10.59
C ARG A 49 -9.98 -15.11 10.26
N ARG A 50 -10.03 -15.81 9.14
CA ARG A 50 -11.19 -16.60 8.72
C ARG A 50 -10.77 -18.04 8.44
N PRO A 51 -11.70 -19.02 8.54
CA PRO A 51 -11.42 -20.42 8.23
C PRO A 51 -10.80 -20.60 6.84
N ILE A 52 -9.73 -21.39 6.74
CA ILE A 52 -9.06 -21.68 5.46
C ILE A 52 -10.01 -22.39 4.47
N THR A 53 -11.01 -23.11 4.96
CA THR A 53 -12.05 -23.74 4.16
C THR A 53 -12.97 -22.72 3.50
N GLU A 54 -13.42 -21.69 4.24
CA GLU A 54 -14.23 -20.60 3.70
C GLU A 54 -13.45 -19.76 2.68
N LEU A 55 -12.16 -19.59 2.91
CA LEU A 55 -11.27 -18.85 2.02
C LEU A 55 -10.98 -19.61 0.72
N GLY A 56 -11.33 -20.92 0.65
CA GLY A 56 -11.00 -21.78 -0.49
C GLY A 56 -9.51 -22.05 -0.59
N MET A 57 -8.81 -22.04 0.54
CA MET A 57 -7.37 -22.32 0.61
C MET A 57 -7.09 -23.82 0.66
N VAL A 58 -8.05 -24.67 0.97
CA VAL A 58 -7.89 -26.13 0.92
C VAL A 58 -8.02 -26.57 -0.53
N LYS A 59 -6.92 -27.07 -1.10
CA LYS A 59 -6.83 -27.52 -2.49
C LYS A 59 -7.34 -28.95 -2.65
N ASN A 60 -6.86 -29.85 -1.79
CA ASN A 60 -7.17 -31.26 -1.83
C ASN A 60 -7.01 -31.89 -0.43
N VAL A 61 -7.80 -32.94 -0.17
CA VAL A 61 -7.71 -33.76 1.03
C VAL A 61 -7.81 -35.21 0.62
N GLU A 62 -6.79 -36.00 0.96
CA GLU A 62 -6.75 -37.43 0.72
C GLU A 62 -6.60 -38.19 2.04
N VAL A 63 -7.40 -39.23 2.23
CA VAL A 63 -7.37 -40.08 3.41
C VAL A 63 -6.92 -41.50 3.00
N GLY A 64 -5.73 -41.88 3.42
CA GLY A 64 -5.18 -43.21 3.20
C GLY A 64 -5.80 -44.26 4.12
N GLY A 65 -5.91 -45.49 3.65
CA GLY A 65 -6.41 -46.64 4.46
C GLY A 65 -5.52 -46.99 5.65
N ASP A 66 -4.30 -46.47 5.72
CA ASP A 66 -3.34 -46.59 6.81
C ASP A 66 -3.46 -45.52 7.88
N GLY A 67 -4.43 -44.61 7.74
CA GLY A 67 -4.64 -43.44 8.63
C GLY A 67 -3.74 -42.25 8.30
N THR A 68 -3.05 -42.26 7.18
CA THR A 68 -2.29 -41.09 6.69
C THR A 68 -3.26 -40.12 6.00
N VAL A 69 -3.25 -38.86 6.43
CA VAL A 69 -4.05 -37.78 5.81
C VAL A 69 -3.11 -36.80 5.12
N ARG A 70 -3.32 -36.59 3.81
CA ARG A 70 -2.62 -35.58 3.04
C ARG A 70 -3.54 -34.39 2.82
N VAL A 71 -3.08 -33.19 3.18
CA VAL A 71 -3.82 -31.93 3.01
C VAL A 71 -2.97 -30.98 2.16
N GLU A 72 -3.47 -30.62 1.00
CA GLU A 72 -2.85 -29.60 0.15
C GLU A 72 -3.52 -28.25 0.41
N VAL A 73 -2.71 -27.21 0.71
CA VAL A 73 -3.21 -25.88 1.06
C VAL A 73 -2.58 -24.83 0.15
N TRP A 74 -3.42 -23.95 -0.40
CA TRP A 74 -3.00 -22.80 -1.17
C TRP A 74 -2.55 -21.65 -0.26
N LEU A 75 -1.35 -21.10 -0.51
CA LEU A 75 -0.88 -19.84 0.07
C LEU A 75 -1.17 -18.68 -0.87
N THR A 76 -1.45 -17.52 -0.30
CA THR A 76 -1.72 -16.29 -1.07
C THR A 76 -0.49 -15.73 -1.78
N VAL A 77 0.71 -15.93 -1.20
CA VAL A 77 1.99 -15.44 -1.76
C VAL A 77 3.12 -16.45 -1.57
N SER A 78 4.05 -16.49 -2.54
CA SER A 78 5.29 -17.25 -2.41
C SER A 78 6.20 -16.56 -1.37
N GLY A 79 6.59 -17.27 -0.32
CA GLY A 79 7.44 -16.69 0.75
C GLY A 79 6.66 -16.16 1.95
N CYS A 80 5.41 -16.59 2.12
CA CYS A 80 4.60 -16.28 3.30
C CYS A 80 5.37 -16.66 4.59
N PRO A 81 5.66 -15.70 5.50
CA PRO A 81 6.37 -15.98 6.75
C PRO A 81 5.56 -16.86 7.72
N LEU A 82 4.29 -17.08 7.42
CA LEU A 82 3.36 -17.83 8.25
C LEU A 82 3.13 -19.27 7.80
N ARG A 83 3.95 -19.77 6.85
CA ARG A 83 3.90 -21.16 6.36
C ARG A 83 3.92 -22.19 7.50
N ASP A 84 4.85 -22.00 8.44
CA ASP A 84 5.02 -22.91 9.56
C ASP A 84 3.84 -22.87 10.53
N THR A 85 3.19 -21.72 10.66
CA THR A 85 1.99 -21.57 11.51
C THR A 85 0.81 -22.32 10.88
N ILE A 86 0.52 -22.10 9.60
CA ILE A 86 -0.55 -22.80 8.89
C ILE A 86 -0.32 -24.32 8.90
N THR A 87 0.91 -24.76 8.63
CA THR A 87 1.27 -26.18 8.66
C THR A 87 1.00 -26.78 10.04
N ARG A 88 1.45 -26.14 11.11
CA ARG A 88 1.25 -26.61 12.49
C ARG A 88 -0.22 -26.65 12.87
N ASP A 89 -0.99 -25.62 12.51
CA ASP A 89 -2.41 -25.52 12.86
C ASP A 89 -3.23 -26.57 12.11
N VAL A 90 -2.94 -26.85 10.84
CA VAL A 90 -3.54 -27.92 10.05
C VAL A 90 -3.19 -29.30 10.67
N GLN A 91 -1.91 -29.54 10.97
CA GLN A 91 -1.47 -30.78 11.60
C GLN A 91 -2.12 -30.98 12.96
N GLY A 92 -2.23 -29.90 13.76
CA GLY A 92 -2.88 -29.93 15.07
C GLY A 92 -4.39 -30.18 15.02
N ALA A 93 -5.08 -29.62 14.03
CA ALA A 93 -6.52 -29.82 13.87
C ALA A 93 -6.86 -31.24 13.39
N VAL A 94 -6.21 -31.70 12.33
CA VAL A 94 -6.45 -33.01 11.71
C VAL A 94 -5.91 -34.15 12.56
N GLY A 95 -4.75 -33.99 13.19
CA GLY A 95 -4.13 -35.00 14.03
C GLY A 95 -4.89 -35.37 15.30
N ARG A 96 -5.92 -34.58 15.70
CA ARG A 96 -6.82 -34.89 16.83
C ARG A 96 -7.97 -35.84 16.44
N LEU A 97 -8.16 -36.08 15.16
CA LEU A 97 -9.26 -36.94 14.70
C LEU A 97 -8.97 -38.41 15.01
N PRO A 98 -9.95 -39.19 15.45
CA PRO A 98 -9.78 -40.61 15.66
C PRO A 98 -9.44 -41.33 14.35
N GLY A 99 -8.42 -42.18 14.40
CA GLY A 99 -7.99 -42.95 13.23
C GLY A 99 -6.91 -42.29 12.37
N VAL A 100 -6.47 -41.08 12.69
CA VAL A 100 -5.34 -40.42 12.04
C VAL A 100 -4.02 -40.94 12.63
N ALA A 101 -3.16 -41.49 11.78
CA ALA A 101 -1.83 -41.94 12.14
C ALA A 101 -0.77 -40.88 11.85
N SER A 102 -0.89 -40.16 10.73
CA SER A 102 0.03 -39.09 10.33
C SER A 102 -0.69 -38.06 9.46
N VAL A 103 -0.19 -36.80 9.47
CA VAL A 103 -0.71 -35.69 8.66
C VAL A 103 0.42 -35.09 7.84
N LEU A 104 0.29 -35.17 6.52
CA LEU A 104 1.19 -34.56 5.56
C LEU A 104 0.53 -33.27 5.03
N VAL A 105 1.19 -32.14 5.18
CA VAL A 105 0.69 -30.84 4.69
C VAL A 105 1.60 -30.38 3.55
N GLU A 106 1.02 -30.19 2.38
CA GLU A 106 1.68 -29.66 1.21
C GLU A 106 1.17 -28.24 0.94
N LEU A 107 2.11 -27.31 0.77
CA LEU A 107 1.79 -25.90 0.55
C LEU A 107 2.14 -25.52 -0.88
N ASP A 108 1.16 -24.99 -1.60
CA ASP A 108 1.28 -24.48 -2.97
C ASP A 108 0.89 -23.00 -3.01
N VAL A 109 1.16 -22.30 -4.11
CA VAL A 109 0.86 -20.87 -4.24
C VAL A 109 -0.32 -20.67 -5.17
N MET A 110 -1.27 -19.82 -4.75
CA MET A 110 -2.43 -19.46 -5.56
C MET A 110 -2.01 -18.80 -6.87
N SER A 111 -2.66 -19.15 -7.97
CA SER A 111 -2.60 -18.41 -9.22
C SER A 111 -3.26 -17.03 -9.07
N ASP A 112 -2.99 -16.12 -10.02
CA ASP A 112 -3.61 -14.79 -10.03
C ASP A 112 -5.14 -14.83 -10.11
N GLU A 113 -5.68 -15.83 -10.80
CA GLU A 113 -7.11 -16.05 -10.93
C GLU A 113 -7.72 -16.52 -9.60
N GLN A 114 -7.06 -17.44 -8.92
CA GLN A 114 -7.48 -17.93 -7.60
C GLN A 114 -7.42 -16.83 -6.54
N ARG A 115 -6.38 -15.99 -6.57
CA ARG A 115 -6.27 -14.80 -5.69
C ARG A 115 -7.40 -13.81 -5.94
N ARG A 116 -7.76 -13.53 -7.20
CA ARG A 116 -8.91 -12.69 -7.55
C ARG A 116 -10.23 -13.30 -7.06
N GLY A 117 -10.41 -14.61 -7.20
CA GLY A 117 -11.57 -15.33 -6.67
C GLY A 117 -11.69 -15.23 -5.14
N LEU A 118 -10.57 -15.38 -4.44
CA LEU A 118 -10.50 -15.20 -2.98
C LEU A 118 -10.85 -13.75 -2.58
N GLN A 119 -10.29 -12.75 -3.26
CA GLN A 119 -10.61 -11.34 -3.02
C GLN A 119 -12.11 -11.06 -3.23
N SER A 120 -12.70 -11.60 -4.29
CA SER A 120 -14.15 -11.47 -4.55
C SER A 120 -14.99 -12.08 -3.42
N LYS A 121 -14.65 -13.27 -2.92
CA LYS A 121 -15.31 -13.90 -1.78
C LYS A 121 -15.18 -13.07 -0.50
N LEU A 122 -13.98 -12.53 -0.22
CA LEU A 122 -13.73 -11.66 0.93
C LEU A 122 -14.55 -10.37 0.89
N ARG A 123 -14.88 -9.88 -0.31
CA ARG A 123 -15.71 -8.69 -0.58
C ARG A 123 -17.21 -8.98 -0.56
N GLY A 124 -17.62 -10.21 -0.25
CA GLY A 124 -19.04 -10.60 -0.25
C GLY A 124 -19.67 -10.62 -1.63
N GLY A 125 -18.90 -10.96 -2.69
CA GLY A 125 -19.39 -11.04 -4.07
C GLY A 125 -19.63 -9.69 -4.75
N LYS A 126 -19.28 -8.56 -4.10
CA LYS A 126 -19.38 -7.25 -4.73
C LYS A 126 -18.34 -7.14 -5.85
N PRO A 127 -18.70 -6.66 -7.05
CA PRO A 127 -17.74 -6.48 -8.13
C PRO A 127 -16.61 -5.55 -7.69
N GLU A 128 -15.43 -5.78 -8.21
CA GLU A 128 -14.29 -4.91 -8.00
C GLU A 128 -14.62 -3.54 -8.60
N ARG A 129 -14.62 -2.49 -7.77
CA ARG A 129 -14.87 -1.15 -8.28
C ARG A 129 -13.69 -0.76 -9.15
N GLU A 130 -13.98 -0.44 -10.40
CA GLU A 130 -12.97 0.03 -11.35
C GLU A 130 -12.34 1.33 -10.82
N ILE A 131 -11.01 1.37 -10.81
CA ILE A 131 -10.25 2.60 -10.58
C ILE A 131 -10.13 3.30 -11.94
N PRO A 132 -10.78 4.47 -12.14
CA PRO A 132 -10.79 5.12 -13.46
C PRO A 132 -9.39 5.45 -13.97
N PHE A 133 -8.45 5.66 -13.06
CA PHE A 133 -7.05 6.04 -13.36
C PHE A 133 -6.17 4.85 -13.75
N ALA A 134 -6.61 3.62 -13.48
CA ALA A 134 -5.91 2.40 -13.88
C ALA A 134 -6.20 2.01 -15.34
N ASN A 135 -7.25 2.59 -15.95
CA ASN A 135 -7.61 2.34 -17.34
C ASN A 135 -6.54 2.96 -18.25
N PRO A 136 -5.90 2.20 -19.17
CA PRO A 136 -4.93 2.73 -20.12
C PRO A 136 -5.49 3.84 -21.03
N ALA A 137 -6.81 3.88 -21.24
CA ALA A 137 -7.49 4.94 -21.97
C ALA A 137 -7.76 6.20 -21.13
N SER A 138 -7.42 6.19 -19.84
CA SER A 138 -7.58 7.36 -18.99
C SER A 138 -6.71 8.51 -19.50
N LEU A 139 -7.33 9.67 -19.65
CA LEU A 139 -6.63 10.89 -20.03
C LEU A 139 -6.08 11.67 -18.83
N THR A 140 -6.40 11.25 -17.62
CA THR A 140 -5.89 11.86 -16.39
C THR A 140 -4.42 11.48 -16.20
N LYS A 141 -3.55 12.48 -16.08
CA LYS A 141 -2.18 12.24 -15.67
C LYS A 141 -2.11 12.05 -14.17
N VAL A 142 -1.51 10.95 -13.74
CA VAL A 142 -1.36 10.65 -12.31
C VAL A 142 0.11 10.76 -11.93
N TYR A 143 0.40 11.62 -10.96
CA TYR A 143 1.75 11.81 -10.42
C TYR A 143 1.81 11.38 -8.97
N ALA A 144 2.64 10.39 -8.67
CA ALA A 144 2.97 9.97 -7.32
C ALA A 144 4.19 10.76 -6.83
N VAL A 145 3.99 11.61 -5.83
CA VAL A 145 5.06 12.43 -5.25
C VAL A 145 5.70 11.68 -4.10
N ALA A 146 6.95 11.30 -4.29
CA ALA A 146 7.72 10.49 -3.36
C ALA A 146 8.93 11.25 -2.81
N SER A 147 9.42 10.82 -1.65
CA SER A 147 10.68 11.31 -1.08
C SER A 147 11.39 10.16 -0.36
N GLY A 148 12.71 10.15 -0.39
CA GLY A 148 13.51 9.12 0.27
C GLY A 148 13.55 9.24 1.80
N LYS A 149 13.23 10.43 2.36
CA LYS A 149 13.20 10.73 3.80
C LYS A 149 12.07 11.70 4.15
N GLY A 150 11.67 11.72 5.42
CA GLY A 150 10.74 12.72 5.95
C GLY A 150 11.38 14.11 6.08
N GLY A 151 10.55 15.14 6.16
CA GLY A 151 11.01 16.52 6.43
C GLY A 151 11.60 17.27 5.24
N VAL A 152 11.53 16.73 4.01
CA VAL A 152 12.02 17.41 2.79
C VAL A 152 11.03 18.43 2.21
N GLY A 153 9.87 18.61 2.84
CA GLY A 153 8.83 19.52 2.36
C GLY A 153 7.97 18.94 1.22
N LYS A 154 7.92 17.61 1.07
CA LYS A 154 7.16 16.91 0.03
C LYS A 154 5.73 17.42 -0.11
N SER A 155 4.95 17.39 0.99
CA SER A 155 3.54 17.80 1.00
C SER A 155 3.36 19.28 0.67
N SER A 156 4.26 20.18 1.16
CA SER A 156 4.24 21.60 0.81
C SER A 156 4.46 21.82 -0.70
N VAL A 157 5.41 21.10 -1.30
CA VAL A 157 5.64 21.13 -2.74
C VAL A 157 4.41 20.61 -3.47
N THR A 158 3.87 19.44 -3.06
CA THR A 158 2.71 18.80 -3.71
C THR A 158 1.48 19.69 -3.70
N VAL A 159 1.19 20.34 -2.56
CA VAL A 159 0.05 21.27 -2.41
C VAL A 159 0.20 22.48 -3.32
N ASN A 160 1.39 23.08 -3.38
CA ASN A 160 1.63 24.23 -4.25
C ASN A 160 1.61 23.85 -5.74
N LEU A 161 2.11 22.69 -6.14
CA LEU A 161 1.95 22.19 -7.50
C LEU A 161 0.48 22.01 -7.88
N ALA A 162 -0.34 21.42 -6.97
CA ALA A 162 -1.77 21.25 -7.18
C ALA A 162 -2.48 22.60 -7.36
N ALA A 163 -2.21 23.56 -6.47
CA ALA A 163 -2.81 24.88 -6.50
C ALA A 163 -2.39 25.69 -7.76
N ALA A 164 -1.11 25.62 -8.15
CA ALA A 164 -0.61 26.27 -9.36
C ALA A 164 -1.26 25.70 -10.63
N LEU A 165 -1.45 24.39 -10.70
CA LEU A 165 -2.15 23.73 -11.80
C LEU A 165 -3.63 24.16 -11.86
N ALA A 166 -4.31 24.19 -10.72
CA ALA A 166 -5.71 24.60 -10.63
C ALA A 166 -5.89 26.08 -11.01
N ALA A 167 -4.99 26.98 -10.59
CA ALA A 167 -4.98 28.39 -10.96
C ALA A 167 -4.85 28.60 -12.48
N LYS A 168 -4.27 27.64 -13.20
CA LYS A 168 -4.18 27.64 -14.68
C LYS A 168 -5.37 26.95 -15.36
N GLY A 169 -6.45 26.72 -14.64
CA GLY A 169 -7.69 26.15 -15.18
C GLY A 169 -7.65 24.63 -15.37
N ARG A 170 -6.66 23.92 -14.80
CA ARG A 170 -6.65 22.46 -14.82
C ARG A 170 -7.62 21.91 -13.78
N LYS A 171 -8.28 20.82 -14.10
CA LYS A 171 -9.08 20.05 -13.13
C LYS A 171 -8.13 19.15 -12.34
N VAL A 172 -7.90 19.48 -11.08
CA VAL A 172 -6.87 18.85 -10.25
C VAL A 172 -7.50 18.10 -9.08
N GLY A 173 -7.04 16.86 -8.89
CA GLY A 173 -7.25 16.07 -7.69
C GLY A 173 -5.95 15.96 -6.89
N LEU A 174 -6.07 15.93 -5.58
CA LEU A 174 -4.97 15.71 -4.65
C LEU A 174 -5.38 14.68 -3.59
N LEU A 175 -4.75 13.52 -3.64
CA LEU A 175 -4.91 12.47 -2.65
C LEU A 175 -3.74 12.50 -1.68
N ASP A 176 -4.03 12.78 -0.42
CA ASP A 176 -3.09 12.64 0.69
C ASP A 176 -3.03 11.17 1.13
N ALA A 177 -2.02 10.49 0.67
CA ALA A 177 -1.75 9.08 0.97
C ALA A 177 -0.80 8.91 2.17
N ASP A 178 -0.31 9.99 2.78
CA ASP A 178 0.41 9.95 4.05
C ASP A 178 -0.56 9.81 5.22
N ILE A 179 -0.96 8.57 5.48
CA ILE A 179 -2.03 8.24 6.41
C ILE A 179 -1.70 8.59 7.86
N TYR A 180 -0.42 8.60 8.19
CA TYR A 180 0.07 8.91 9.53
C TYR A 180 0.42 10.39 9.72
N GLY A 181 0.92 11.03 8.65
CA GLY A 181 1.38 12.42 8.65
C GLY A 181 0.51 13.36 7.82
N HIS A 182 -0.79 13.07 7.70
CA HIS A 182 -1.73 13.81 6.87
C HIS A 182 -1.69 15.32 7.15
N SER A 183 -1.17 16.09 6.21
CA SER A 183 -1.00 17.55 6.35
C SER A 183 -1.68 18.35 5.22
N VAL A 184 -1.98 17.70 4.11
CA VAL A 184 -2.53 18.31 2.90
C VAL A 184 -3.81 19.12 3.14
N PRO A 185 -4.84 18.61 3.88
CA PRO A 185 -6.06 19.36 4.10
C PRO A 185 -5.83 20.71 4.80
N ARG A 186 -4.95 20.71 5.82
CA ARG A 186 -4.60 21.93 6.55
C ARG A 186 -3.89 22.93 5.63
N MET A 187 -2.91 22.47 4.85
CA MET A 187 -2.14 23.33 3.94
C MET A 187 -2.99 23.90 2.80
N LEU A 188 -4.10 23.25 2.45
CA LEU A 188 -5.09 23.75 1.48
C LEU A 188 -6.24 24.52 2.12
N GLY A 189 -6.25 24.73 3.43
CA GLY A 189 -7.35 25.41 4.12
C GLY A 189 -8.69 24.68 4.02
N VAL A 190 -8.68 23.37 3.87
CA VAL A 190 -9.89 22.56 3.79
C VAL A 190 -10.51 22.45 5.17
N THR A 191 -11.66 23.06 5.37
CA THR A 191 -12.44 23.00 6.63
C THR A 191 -13.60 22.01 6.56
N GLY A 192 -14.04 21.66 5.34
CA GLY A 192 -15.14 20.72 5.10
C GLY A 192 -14.72 19.27 5.25
N ARG A 193 -15.67 18.43 5.68
CA ARG A 193 -15.51 16.96 5.63
C ARG A 193 -16.05 16.41 4.31
N PRO A 194 -15.53 15.28 3.83
CA PRO A 194 -16.15 14.57 2.73
C PRO A 194 -17.60 14.24 3.07
N THR A 195 -18.50 14.45 2.13
CA THR A 195 -19.89 14.03 2.24
C THR A 195 -20.10 12.75 1.41
N GLN A 196 -21.15 12.03 1.70
CA GLN A 196 -21.48 10.81 0.98
C GLN A 196 -22.80 10.98 0.24
N VAL A 197 -22.77 10.69 -1.06
CA VAL A 197 -23.97 10.62 -1.89
C VAL A 197 -24.07 9.21 -2.42
N GLU A 198 -25.08 8.47 -1.98
CA GLU A 198 -25.23 7.03 -2.22
C GLU A 198 -23.97 6.26 -1.78
N GLN A 199 -23.23 5.72 -2.75
CA GLN A 199 -21.99 4.96 -2.50
C GLN A 199 -20.72 5.76 -2.82
N MET A 200 -20.85 7.02 -3.26
CA MET A 200 -19.73 7.86 -3.64
C MET A 200 -19.36 8.83 -2.53
N ILE A 201 -18.06 9.01 -2.34
CA ILE A 201 -17.48 10.00 -1.42
C ILE A 201 -17.27 11.29 -2.23
N MET A 202 -17.92 12.36 -1.80
CA MET A 202 -17.75 13.69 -2.41
C MET A 202 -16.56 14.38 -1.74
N PRO A 203 -15.45 14.61 -2.45
CA PRO A 203 -14.29 15.27 -1.88
C PRO A 203 -14.56 16.77 -1.71
N PRO A 204 -14.11 17.38 -0.61
CA PRO A 204 -14.12 18.84 -0.52
C PRO A 204 -13.20 19.46 -1.56
N VAL A 205 -13.51 20.70 -1.91
CA VAL A 205 -12.74 21.48 -2.89
C VAL A 205 -12.23 22.75 -2.22
N ALA A 206 -10.93 22.99 -2.31
CA ALA A 206 -10.30 24.23 -1.89
C ALA A 206 -9.35 24.72 -3.00
N HIS A 207 -9.38 26.01 -3.30
CA HIS A 207 -8.57 26.64 -4.35
C HIS A 207 -8.67 25.92 -5.71
N GLY A 208 -9.84 25.35 -6.04
CA GLY A 208 -10.05 24.59 -7.28
C GLY A 208 -9.47 23.16 -7.28
N VAL A 209 -8.91 22.71 -6.16
CA VAL A 209 -8.36 21.37 -5.98
C VAL A 209 -9.35 20.49 -5.22
N LYS A 210 -9.77 19.37 -5.81
CA LYS A 210 -10.49 18.30 -5.11
C LYS A 210 -9.51 17.55 -4.24
N THR A 211 -9.78 17.41 -2.94
CA THR A 211 -8.85 16.73 -2.06
C THR A 211 -9.51 15.69 -1.17
N ILE A 212 -8.79 14.61 -0.90
CA ILE A 212 -9.17 13.59 0.06
C ILE A 212 -7.95 13.16 0.87
N SER A 213 -8.15 12.94 2.15
CA SER A 213 -7.12 12.46 3.09
C SER A 213 -7.73 11.52 4.10
N SER A 214 -6.95 10.58 4.57
CA SER A 214 -7.33 9.68 5.68
C SER A 214 -7.70 10.45 6.95
N GLY A 215 -7.06 11.60 7.17
CA GLY A 215 -7.35 12.48 8.31
C GLY A 215 -8.77 13.02 8.33
N MET A 216 -9.40 13.16 7.16
CA MET A 216 -10.78 13.66 7.05
C MET A 216 -11.84 12.63 7.48
N LEU A 217 -11.50 11.34 7.45
CA LEU A 217 -12.41 10.26 7.82
C LEU A 217 -12.41 9.96 9.33
N LYS A 218 -11.44 10.51 10.06
CA LYS A 218 -11.30 10.29 11.50
C LYS A 218 -12.26 11.17 12.31
N LYS A 219 -12.80 10.59 13.38
CA LYS A 219 -13.39 11.34 14.47
C LYS A 219 -12.34 11.49 15.57
N GLY A 220 -11.63 12.61 15.62
CA GLY A 220 -10.58 12.87 16.61
C GLY A 220 -9.15 12.51 16.15
N ASN A 221 -8.20 12.60 17.09
CA ASN A 221 -6.75 12.40 16.84
C ASN A 221 -6.26 10.99 17.16
N GLU A 222 -7.15 10.01 17.25
CA GLU A 222 -6.74 8.64 17.58
C GLU A 222 -5.90 8.02 16.45
N PRO A 223 -4.76 7.39 16.76
CA PRO A 223 -3.98 6.69 15.75
C PRO A 223 -4.77 5.49 15.26
N LEU A 224 -4.97 5.38 13.95
CA LEU A 224 -5.53 4.18 13.34
C LEU A 224 -4.39 3.15 13.23
N PRO A 225 -4.49 1.97 13.86
CA PRO A 225 -3.50 0.91 13.69
C PRO A 225 -3.72 0.24 12.32
N LEU A 226 -3.34 0.95 11.24
CA LEU A 226 -3.52 0.47 9.88
C LEU A 226 -2.28 -0.33 9.47
N ARG A 227 -2.46 -1.62 9.19
CA ARG A 227 -1.45 -2.50 8.60
C ARG A 227 -1.56 -2.50 7.07
N GLY A 228 -0.52 -2.95 6.38
CA GLY A 228 -0.40 -2.94 4.92
C GLY A 228 -1.68 -3.28 4.13
N PRO A 229 -2.38 -4.41 4.41
CA PRO A 229 -3.61 -4.76 3.69
C PRO A 229 -4.75 -3.76 3.88
N ILE A 230 -4.84 -3.11 5.05
CA ILE A 230 -5.87 -2.09 5.33
C ILE A 230 -5.51 -0.80 4.60
N LEU A 231 -4.22 -0.44 4.56
CA LEU A 231 -3.71 0.71 3.81
C LEU A 231 -4.02 0.57 2.31
N HIS A 232 -3.76 -0.59 1.74
CA HIS A 232 -4.08 -0.90 0.34
C HIS A 232 -5.58 -0.73 0.05
N ARG A 233 -6.46 -1.27 0.90
CA ARG A 233 -7.92 -1.12 0.76
C ARG A 233 -8.38 0.33 0.87
N LEU A 234 -7.81 1.10 1.80
CA LEU A 234 -8.15 2.51 1.97
C LEU A 234 -7.74 3.32 0.74
N LEU A 235 -6.54 3.08 0.22
CA LEU A 235 -6.06 3.72 -1.00
C LEU A 235 -6.95 3.34 -2.20
N GLN A 236 -7.29 2.06 -2.35
CA GLN A 236 -8.22 1.59 -3.37
C GLN A 236 -9.59 2.27 -3.25
N GLN A 237 -10.10 2.42 -2.02
CA GLN A 237 -11.36 3.10 -1.77
C GLN A 237 -11.29 4.58 -2.18
N PHE A 238 -10.22 5.28 -1.85
CA PHE A 238 -10.04 6.68 -2.26
C PHE A 238 -9.94 6.84 -3.77
N LEU A 239 -9.33 5.90 -4.45
CA LEU A 239 -9.19 5.96 -5.91
C LEU A 239 -10.47 5.57 -6.66
N ALA A 240 -11.27 4.65 -6.10
CA ALA A 240 -12.45 4.11 -6.76
C ALA A 240 -13.77 4.76 -6.32
N ASP A 241 -13.90 5.10 -5.02
CA ASP A 241 -15.19 5.52 -4.43
C ASP A 241 -15.32 7.04 -4.32
N VAL A 242 -14.22 7.77 -4.40
CA VAL A 242 -14.25 9.25 -4.41
C VAL A 242 -14.69 9.74 -5.77
N TYR A 243 -15.63 10.68 -5.78
CA TYR A 243 -16.09 11.32 -7.01
C TYR A 243 -15.08 12.36 -7.51
N TRP A 244 -14.06 11.85 -8.19
CA TRP A 244 -13.04 12.70 -8.79
C TRP A 244 -13.57 13.45 -10.01
N GLY A 245 -14.51 12.87 -10.74
CA GLY A 245 -15.00 13.40 -12.02
C GLY A 245 -13.91 13.36 -13.10
N ASP A 246 -14.01 14.25 -14.07
CA ASP A 246 -13.06 14.33 -15.18
C ASP A 246 -11.87 15.21 -14.77
N LEU A 247 -10.78 14.60 -14.29
CA LEU A 247 -9.55 15.29 -13.91
C LEU A 247 -8.55 15.39 -15.07
N ASP A 248 -7.82 16.49 -15.13
CA ASP A 248 -6.61 16.60 -15.96
C ASP A 248 -5.42 15.96 -15.26
N VAL A 249 -5.28 16.21 -13.94
CA VAL A 249 -4.16 15.77 -13.12
C VAL A 249 -4.66 15.25 -11.78
N LEU A 250 -4.12 14.11 -11.35
CA LEU A 250 -4.24 13.61 -9.98
C LEU A 250 -2.84 13.54 -9.37
N LEU A 251 -2.63 14.22 -8.27
CA LEU A 251 -1.43 14.13 -7.45
C LEU A 251 -1.67 13.21 -6.26
N LEU A 252 -0.73 12.31 -6.00
CA LEU A 252 -0.72 11.43 -4.83
C LEU A 252 0.43 11.87 -3.93
N ASP A 253 0.14 12.43 -2.76
CA ASP A 253 1.16 12.76 -1.76
C ASP A 253 1.48 11.52 -0.95
N LEU A 254 2.54 10.78 -1.33
CA LEU A 254 2.93 9.51 -0.71
C LEU A 254 3.59 9.74 0.67
N PRO A 255 3.55 8.80 1.60
CA PRO A 255 4.36 8.86 2.80
C PRO A 255 5.86 8.86 2.46
N PRO A 256 6.72 9.34 3.38
CA PRO A 256 8.15 9.28 3.16
C PRO A 256 8.66 7.83 3.07
N GLY A 257 9.64 7.61 2.20
CA GLY A 257 10.19 6.29 1.91
C GLY A 257 9.46 5.54 0.81
N THR A 258 9.79 4.26 0.64
CA THR A 258 9.30 3.37 -0.42
C THR A 258 8.50 2.19 0.16
N GLY A 259 7.71 2.46 1.20
CA GLY A 259 6.95 1.44 1.92
C GLY A 259 5.65 1.01 1.24
N ASP A 260 4.83 0.25 1.98
CA ASP A 260 3.61 -0.41 1.51
C ASP A 260 2.64 0.48 0.73
N VAL A 261 2.53 1.77 1.12
CA VAL A 261 1.61 2.72 0.45
C VAL A 261 2.10 3.05 -0.96
N ALA A 262 3.40 3.28 -1.13
CA ALA A 262 3.98 3.57 -2.44
C ALA A 262 3.86 2.36 -3.38
N ILE A 263 4.14 1.16 -2.88
CA ILE A 263 3.96 -0.10 -3.61
C ILE A 263 2.49 -0.32 -3.98
N SER A 264 1.58 -0.09 -3.02
CA SER A 264 0.14 -0.21 -3.25
C SER A 264 -0.37 0.78 -4.31
N ALA A 265 0.10 2.03 -4.27
CA ALA A 265 -0.26 3.05 -5.27
C ALA A 265 0.17 2.62 -6.68
N GLY A 266 1.39 2.09 -6.82
CA GLY A 266 1.90 1.61 -8.10
C GLY A 266 1.14 0.40 -8.65
N HIS A 267 0.73 -0.53 -7.80
CA HIS A 267 -0.11 -1.66 -8.22
C HIS A 267 -1.52 -1.23 -8.59
N LEU A 268 -2.11 -0.26 -7.87
CA LEU A 268 -3.46 0.24 -8.14
C LEU A 268 -3.53 1.13 -9.38
N ILE A 269 -2.45 1.86 -9.68
CA ILE A 269 -2.36 2.75 -10.85
C ILE A 269 -1.01 2.51 -11.56
N PRO A 270 -0.88 1.46 -12.37
CA PRO A 270 0.39 1.15 -13.05
C PRO A 270 0.88 2.26 -13.97
N GLY A 271 -0.03 3.09 -14.49
CA GLY A 271 0.29 4.25 -15.34
C GLY A 271 0.69 5.52 -14.56
N ALA A 272 0.77 5.48 -13.22
CA ALA A 272 1.23 6.63 -12.45
C ALA A 272 2.73 6.88 -12.69
N GLU A 273 3.10 8.16 -12.81
CA GLU A 273 4.48 8.59 -12.98
C GLU A 273 5.02 9.16 -11.65
N LEU A 274 6.30 8.96 -11.36
CA LEU A 274 6.93 9.39 -10.11
C LEU A 274 7.56 10.77 -10.24
N ILE A 275 7.33 11.63 -9.24
CA ILE A 275 8.09 12.86 -9.01
C ILE A 275 8.84 12.70 -7.69
N VAL A 276 10.16 12.88 -7.70
CA VAL A 276 10.99 12.68 -6.51
C VAL A 276 11.36 14.03 -5.89
N ILE A 277 11.03 14.20 -4.61
CA ILE A 277 11.41 15.39 -3.85
C ILE A 277 12.65 15.07 -3.00
N THR A 278 13.64 15.92 -3.08
CA THR A 278 14.88 15.85 -2.30
C THR A 278 15.30 17.20 -1.76
N THR A 279 16.41 17.24 -1.04
CA THR A 279 17.08 18.46 -0.55
C THR A 279 18.56 18.42 -0.95
N PRO A 280 19.31 19.52 -0.89
CA PRO A 280 20.71 19.59 -1.31
C PRO A 280 21.69 18.67 -0.57
N GLN A 281 21.29 18.16 0.60
CA GLN A 281 22.15 17.34 1.45
C GLN A 281 22.64 16.06 0.75
N LEU A 282 23.89 15.69 0.95
CA LEU A 282 24.61 14.59 0.30
C LEU A 282 24.04 13.16 0.55
N ALA A 283 23.01 12.99 1.35
CA ALA A 283 22.28 11.70 1.49
C ALA A 283 21.48 11.32 0.22
N SER A 284 21.79 11.95 -0.90
CA SER A 284 21.10 11.83 -2.18
C SER A 284 21.22 10.43 -2.82
N ALA A 285 22.30 9.69 -2.57
CA ALA A 285 22.49 8.35 -3.13
C ALA A 285 21.41 7.38 -2.63
N GLU A 286 21.15 7.33 -1.32
CA GLU A 286 20.11 6.47 -0.74
C GLU A 286 18.70 6.83 -1.21
N VAL A 287 18.43 8.13 -1.42
CA VAL A 287 17.15 8.60 -1.98
C VAL A 287 16.95 8.08 -3.39
N ALA A 288 18.01 8.19 -4.21
CA ALA A 288 17.99 7.72 -5.60
C ALA A 288 17.84 6.20 -5.67
N GLU A 289 18.56 5.45 -4.84
CA GLU A 289 18.48 4.00 -4.79
C GLU A 289 17.06 3.52 -4.42
N ARG A 290 16.45 4.10 -3.38
CA ARG A 290 15.10 3.73 -2.95
C ARG A 290 14.05 4.08 -4.01
N ALA A 291 14.09 5.30 -4.54
CA ALA A 291 13.13 5.74 -5.56
C ALA A 291 13.32 4.99 -6.88
N GLY A 292 14.57 4.75 -7.30
CA GLY A 292 14.88 3.99 -8.50
C GLY A 292 14.49 2.51 -8.40
N SER A 293 14.72 1.89 -7.25
CA SER A 293 14.27 0.52 -6.97
C SER A 293 12.76 0.40 -7.04
N LEU A 294 12.03 1.35 -6.43
CA LEU A 294 10.57 1.40 -6.49
C LEU A 294 10.08 1.57 -7.94
N ALA A 295 10.65 2.53 -8.68
CA ALA A 295 10.29 2.79 -10.08
C ALA A 295 10.48 1.54 -10.95
N ASN A 296 11.62 0.85 -10.81
CA ASN A 296 11.91 -0.37 -11.56
C ASN A 296 10.97 -1.52 -11.17
N GLN A 297 10.73 -1.72 -9.87
CA GLN A 297 9.84 -2.78 -9.38
C GLN A 297 8.40 -2.61 -9.88
N LEU A 298 7.93 -1.37 -9.99
CA LEU A 298 6.57 -1.04 -10.40
C LEU A 298 6.46 -0.68 -11.89
N HIS A 299 7.57 -0.72 -12.63
CA HIS A 299 7.65 -0.29 -14.03
C HIS A 299 7.12 1.13 -14.26
N GLN A 300 7.33 2.03 -13.28
CA GLN A 300 6.86 3.41 -13.33
C GLN A 300 7.95 4.34 -13.87
N ARG A 301 7.55 5.28 -14.72
CA ARG A 301 8.45 6.34 -15.19
C ARG A 301 8.70 7.36 -14.11
N VAL A 302 9.96 7.78 -13.93
CA VAL A 302 10.31 8.95 -13.13
C VAL A 302 10.30 10.18 -14.02
N VAL A 303 9.39 11.12 -13.75
CA VAL A 303 9.24 12.38 -14.53
C VAL A 303 10.41 13.31 -14.27
N GLY A 304 10.89 13.34 -13.04
CA GLY A 304 12.03 14.15 -12.65
C GLY A 304 12.16 14.34 -11.15
N VAL A 305 13.17 15.13 -10.79
CA VAL A 305 13.52 15.44 -9.40
C VAL A 305 13.24 16.92 -9.14
N ILE A 306 12.71 17.24 -7.96
CA ILE A 306 12.60 18.60 -7.45
C ILE A 306 13.50 18.71 -6.23
N GLU A 307 14.46 19.63 -6.28
CA GLU A 307 15.28 19.96 -5.11
C GLU A 307 14.60 21.07 -4.32
N ASN A 308 14.05 20.71 -3.16
CA ASN A 308 13.46 21.68 -2.24
C ASN A 308 14.52 22.16 -1.24
N MET A 309 14.34 23.36 -0.70
CA MET A 309 15.29 24.00 0.22
C MET A 309 16.69 24.18 -0.42
N ALA A 310 16.72 24.43 -1.72
CA ALA A 310 17.94 24.45 -2.52
C ALA A 310 18.92 25.54 -2.08
N TYR A 311 18.41 26.73 -1.77
CA TYR A 311 19.19 27.87 -1.31
C TYR A 311 18.27 28.85 -0.56
N LEU A 312 18.86 29.77 0.20
CA LEU A 312 18.19 30.93 0.74
C LEU A 312 18.60 32.16 -0.08
N SER A 313 17.62 32.93 -0.57
CA SER A 313 17.89 34.23 -1.17
C SER A 313 18.27 35.22 -0.07
N CYS A 314 19.44 35.85 -0.18
CA CYS A 314 19.87 36.84 0.79
C CYS A 314 18.93 38.08 0.72
N PRO A 315 18.33 38.51 1.83
CA PRO A 315 17.40 39.65 1.82
C PRO A 315 18.07 41.01 1.55
N HIS A 316 19.42 41.06 1.51
CA HIS A 316 20.17 42.30 1.35
C HIS A 316 20.83 42.47 -0.03
N CYS A 317 21.10 41.37 -0.75
CA CYS A 317 21.88 41.45 -2.01
C CYS A 317 21.43 40.44 -3.06
N ASP A 318 20.31 39.75 -2.88
CA ASP A 318 19.80 38.72 -3.79
C ASP A 318 20.78 37.55 -4.06
N GLY A 319 21.91 37.52 -3.37
CA GLY A 319 22.87 36.43 -3.42
C GLY A 319 22.29 35.12 -2.91
N ARG A 320 22.69 34.00 -3.47
CA ARG A 320 22.28 32.67 -3.01
C ARG A 320 23.17 32.21 -1.84
N VAL A 321 22.53 31.78 -0.75
CA VAL A 321 23.21 31.17 0.40
C VAL A 321 22.86 29.69 0.43
N GLU A 322 23.85 28.83 0.27
CA GLU A 322 23.68 27.36 0.21
C GLU A 322 23.64 26.79 1.63
N VAL A 323 22.49 26.92 2.32
CA VAL A 323 22.32 26.54 3.74
C VAL A 323 22.56 25.04 3.96
N PHE A 324 22.11 24.19 3.03
CA PHE A 324 22.20 22.73 3.11
C PHE A 324 23.15 22.11 2.10
N GLY A 325 24.03 22.90 1.49
CA GLY A 325 24.89 22.50 0.39
C GLY A 325 24.26 22.74 -0.98
N LYS A 326 24.79 22.12 -2.01
CA LYS A 326 24.33 22.27 -3.40
C LYS A 326 24.40 20.99 -4.20
N GLY A 327 23.56 20.90 -5.23
CA GLY A 327 23.65 19.88 -6.27
C GLY A 327 23.13 18.50 -5.88
N GLY A 328 22.46 18.37 -4.71
CA GLY A 328 21.88 17.11 -4.27
C GLY A 328 20.80 16.62 -5.24
N GLY A 329 19.93 17.53 -5.70
CA GLY A 329 18.90 17.21 -6.68
C GLY A 329 19.46 16.74 -8.02
N GLN A 330 20.49 17.40 -8.52
CA GLN A 330 21.17 16.99 -9.76
C GLN A 330 21.85 15.61 -9.61
N ALA A 331 22.46 15.34 -8.46
CA ALA A 331 23.07 14.04 -8.18
C ALA A 331 22.01 12.91 -8.13
N VAL A 332 20.85 13.17 -7.49
CA VAL A 332 19.70 12.25 -7.48
C VAL A 332 19.18 12.01 -8.90
N ALA A 333 19.00 13.05 -9.70
CA ALA A 333 18.50 12.95 -11.07
C ALA A 333 19.43 12.08 -11.94
N GLN A 334 20.75 12.32 -11.86
CA GLN A 334 21.75 11.51 -12.58
C GLN A 334 21.79 10.05 -12.11
N ALA A 335 21.67 9.81 -10.79
CA ALA A 335 21.64 8.46 -10.25
C ALA A 335 20.37 7.71 -10.69
N LEU A 336 19.21 8.38 -10.67
CA LEU A 336 17.95 7.81 -11.15
C LEU A 336 18.02 7.52 -12.65
N SER A 337 18.60 8.41 -13.47
CA SER A 337 18.78 8.15 -14.89
C SER A 337 19.59 6.88 -15.15
N ARG A 338 20.65 6.67 -14.38
CA ARG A 338 21.46 5.43 -14.48
C ARG A 338 20.69 4.19 -14.04
N LEU A 339 19.92 4.28 -12.94
CA LEU A 339 19.20 3.15 -12.37
C LEU A 339 17.98 2.73 -13.21
N THR A 340 17.27 3.71 -13.80
CA THR A 340 16.05 3.43 -14.58
C THR A 340 16.33 3.27 -16.08
N GLY A 341 17.52 3.61 -16.54
CA GLY A 341 17.87 3.60 -17.97
C GLY A 341 17.13 4.66 -18.80
N SER A 342 16.50 5.64 -18.14
CA SER A 342 15.72 6.72 -18.78
C SER A 342 16.27 8.08 -18.34
N ASP A 343 16.09 9.10 -19.18
CA ASP A 343 16.46 10.46 -18.79
C ASP A 343 15.53 10.99 -17.69
N VAL A 344 16.10 11.32 -16.53
CA VAL A 344 15.42 11.87 -15.37
C VAL A 344 15.97 13.27 -15.11
N PRO A 345 15.24 14.34 -15.51
CA PRO A 345 15.70 15.70 -15.33
C PRO A 345 15.57 16.21 -13.89
N LEU A 346 16.42 17.19 -13.52
CA LEU A 346 16.13 18.09 -12.41
C LEU A 346 15.06 19.08 -12.88
N LEU A 347 13.84 18.98 -12.34
CA LEU A 347 12.70 19.82 -12.72
C LEU A 347 12.86 21.24 -12.20
N GLY A 348 13.50 21.41 -11.04
CA GLY A 348 13.77 22.71 -10.50
C GLY A 348 14.34 22.70 -9.09
N GLU A 349 14.79 23.89 -8.66
CA GLU A 349 15.40 24.17 -7.35
C GLU A 349 14.54 25.19 -6.61
N VAL A 350 13.74 24.71 -5.64
CA VAL A 350 12.85 25.56 -4.85
C VAL A 350 13.65 26.17 -3.69
N PRO A 351 13.74 27.50 -3.59
CA PRO A 351 14.46 28.16 -2.50
C PRO A 351 13.79 27.96 -1.14
N ILE A 352 14.57 28.15 -0.08
CA ILE A 352 14.04 28.29 1.28
C ILE A 352 13.27 29.62 1.34
N ASP A 353 11.99 29.52 1.71
CA ASP A 353 11.12 30.68 1.87
C ASP A 353 10.25 30.50 3.13
N LEU A 354 10.36 31.40 4.09
CA LEU A 354 9.60 31.34 5.34
C LEU A 354 8.10 31.47 5.09
N ARG A 355 7.73 32.23 4.05
CA ARG A 355 6.34 32.43 3.65
C ARG A 355 5.68 31.12 3.19
N LEU A 356 6.46 30.15 2.69
CA LEU A 356 5.94 28.83 2.32
C LEU A 356 5.35 28.11 3.53
N ARG A 357 5.98 28.26 4.70
CA ARG A 357 5.48 27.71 5.97
C ARG A 357 4.27 28.50 6.45
N GLU A 358 4.35 29.81 6.47
CA GLU A 358 3.28 30.70 6.95
C GLU A 358 2.00 30.50 6.14
N ALA A 359 2.12 30.51 4.82
CA ALA A 359 1.02 30.24 3.90
C ALA A 359 0.38 28.86 4.11
N ALA A 360 1.22 27.84 4.38
CA ALA A 360 0.73 26.48 4.69
C ALA A 360 -0.01 26.42 6.04
N ASP A 361 0.42 27.20 7.05
CA ASP A 361 -0.24 27.30 8.34
C ASP A 361 -1.58 28.04 8.25
N GLU A 362 -1.68 29.05 7.36
CA GLU A 362 -2.88 29.80 7.05
C GLU A 362 -3.85 29.05 6.11
N GLY A 363 -3.42 27.96 5.51
CA GLY A 363 -4.22 27.16 4.58
C GLY A 363 -4.38 27.79 3.20
N THR A 364 -3.49 28.69 2.82
CA THR A 364 -3.46 29.30 1.48
C THR A 364 -2.11 28.99 0.83
N PRO A 365 -2.05 28.15 -0.21
CA PRO A 365 -0.77 27.82 -0.87
C PRO A 365 -0.02 29.05 -1.33
N LEU A 366 1.30 29.10 -1.15
CA LEU A 366 2.14 30.27 -1.44
C LEU A 366 2.01 30.75 -2.89
N VAL A 367 1.86 29.81 -3.84
CA VAL A 367 1.65 30.13 -5.27
C VAL A 367 0.39 30.96 -5.54
N LEU A 368 -0.55 31.01 -4.57
CA LEU A 368 -1.76 31.83 -4.62
C LEU A 368 -1.63 33.08 -3.75
N ALA A 369 -1.02 32.93 -2.57
CA ALA A 369 -0.87 34.03 -1.61
C ALA A 369 0.14 35.08 -2.11
N GLU A 370 1.28 34.62 -2.59
CA GLU A 370 2.38 35.46 -3.07
C GLU A 370 3.03 34.90 -4.35
N PRO A 371 2.35 34.98 -5.49
CA PRO A 371 2.74 34.33 -6.74
C PRO A 371 4.10 34.80 -7.27
N ASP A 372 4.50 36.03 -6.94
CA ASP A 372 5.76 36.66 -7.40
C ASP A 372 6.96 36.29 -6.51
N SER A 373 6.73 35.60 -5.40
CA SER A 373 7.86 35.15 -4.56
C SER A 373 8.73 34.12 -5.30
N PRO A 374 10.07 34.11 -5.03
CA PRO A 374 10.97 33.17 -5.72
C PRO A 374 10.55 31.71 -5.63
N ALA A 375 10.06 31.27 -4.47
CA ALA A 375 9.60 29.89 -4.29
C ALA A 375 8.29 29.64 -5.06
N ALA A 376 7.33 30.54 -5.04
CA ALA A 376 6.06 30.41 -5.77
C ALA A 376 6.28 30.41 -7.28
N SER A 377 7.13 31.31 -7.79
CA SER A 377 7.49 31.39 -9.20
C SER A 377 8.12 30.09 -9.70
N GLU A 378 9.05 29.51 -8.93
CA GLU A 378 9.71 28.24 -9.28
C GLU A 378 8.72 27.06 -9.22
N LEU A 379 7.88 26.96 -8.17
CA LEU A 379 6.85 25.93 -8.06
C LEU A 379 5.83 26.02 -9.21
N THR A 380 5.46 27.24 -9.60
CA THR A 380 4.56 27.48 -10.75
C THR A 380 5.22 27.05 -12.06
N ARG A 381 6.49 27.36 -12.26
CA ARG A 381 7.27 26.92 -13.43
C ARG A 381 7.34 25.39 -13.52
N ILE A 382 7.63 24.72 -12.39
CA ILE A 382 7.67 23.26 -12.31
C ILE A 382 6.28 22.66 -12.62
N ALA A 383 5.20 23.21 -12.02
CA ALA A 383 3.85 22.78 -12.28
C ALA A 383 3.50 22.82 -13.78
N HIS A 384 3.91 23.88 -14.48
CA HIS A 384 3.70 24.00 -15.92
C HIS A 384 4.50 22.94 -16.70
N ALA A 385 5.73 22.68 -16.31
CA ALA A 385 6.57 21.68 -16.99
C ALA A 385 5.96 20.28 -16.93
N ILE A 386 5.42 19.88 -15.78
CA ILE A 386 4.79 18.56 -15.60
C ILE A 386 3.39 18.46 -16.21
N ALA A 387 2.62 19.55 -16.27
CA ALA A 387 1.25 19.54 -16.76
C ALA A 387 1.12 19.09 -18.23
N GLY A 388 2.18 19.28 -19.01
CA GLY A 388 2.16 19.06 -20.46
C GLY A 388 1.17 19.97 -21.21
N LYS A 389 0.92 19.66 -22.48
CA LYS A 389 -0.06 20.41 -23.27
C LYS A 389 -1.49 20.23 -22.72
N PRO A 390 -2.35 21.26 -22.80
CA PRO A 390 -3.79 21.12 -22.49
C PRO A 390 -4.39 19.96 -23.32
N ARG A 391 -5.37 19.26 -22.74
CA ARG A 391 -6.13 18.27 -23.49
C ARG A 391 -6.77 18.95 -24.68
N SER A 392 -6.39 18.54 -25.91
CA SER A 392 -7.17 18.89 -27.08
C SER A 392 -8.41 17.97 -27.13
N LEU A 393 -9.51 18.44 -27.68
CA LEU A 393 -10.70 17.62 -27.93
C LEU A 393 -10.47 16.56 -29.02
N ALA A 394 -9.31 16.58 -29.67
CA ALA A 394 -8.93 15.60 -30.69
C ALA A 394 -8.83 14.20 -30.04
N GLY A 395 -9.63 13.27 -30.47
CA GLY A 395 -9.70 11.89 -29.98
C GLY A 395 -10.77 11.62 -28.91
N ARG A 396 -11.51 12.62 -28.45
CA ARG A 396 -12.73 12.38 -27.66
C ARG A 396 -13.82 11.80 -28.58
N GLN A 397 -14.33 10.64 -28.23
CA GLN A 397 -15.62 10.19 -28.77
C GLN A 397 -16.67 11.22 -28.33
N LEU A 398 -17.09 12.04 -29.27
CA LEU A 398 -18.30 12.83 -29.10
C LEU A 398 -19.43 11.80 -29.02
N GLY A 399 -20.14 11.74 -27.89
CA GLY A 399 -21.30 10.87 -27.70
C GLY A 399 -22.47 11.31 -28.59
N LEU A 400 -22.23 11.41 -29.88
CA LEU A 400 -23.27 11.64 -30.90
C LEU A 400 -23.77 10.25 -31.30
N THR A 401 -24.91 9.86 -30.77
CA THR A 401 -25.71 8.79 -31.31
C THR A 401 -26.32 9.32 -32.59
N PRO A 402 -26.14 8.68 -33.77
CA PRO A 402 -26.91 9.05 -34.96
C PRO A 402 -28.40 8.85 -34.66
N ALA A 403 -29.19 9.87 -34.97
CA ALA A 403 -30.65 9.82 -34.86
C ALA A 403 -31.24 8.78 -35.82
#